data_2e8c21f2298e6c1031db9fbfe7a9a0a4
#
_entry.id   2e8c21f2298e6c1031db9fbfe7a9a0a4
#
_cell.length_a   1.000
_cell.length_b   1.000
_cell.length_c   1.000
_cell.angle_alpha   90.00
_cell.angle_beta   90.00
_cell.angle_gamma   90.00
#
_symmetry.space_group_name_H-M   'P 1'
#
loop_
_entity.id
_entity.type
_entity.pdbx_description
1 polymer ?
#
loop_
_entity_poly.entity_id
_entity_poly.type
_entity_poly.pdbx_seq_one_letter_code
_entity_poly.pdbx_strand_id
1 'polypeptide(L)'
;MVMGEQSQSGRDPDPVLIKLVAKAYLLKTELESGNAPSIKAFAARHHMDHGDAKNLMPLAYLDPSINEEILAGRQPVEITARRLEYVSNLPFNWADQRKFLGFK
;
A
#
# COMPACT_ATOMS: atom_id res chain seq x y z
N MET A 1 -26.80 9.38 -4.34
CA MET A 1 -26.76 8.78 -4.38
C MET A 1 -26.21 8.26 -4.58
N VAL A 2 -26.06 8.35 -4.65
CA VAL A 2 -25.80 7.73 -4.77
C VAL A 2 -25.27 7.09 -4.53
N MET A 3 -25.08 7.11 -4.38
CA MET A 3 -24.84 6.45 -4.04
C MET A 3 -24.66 5.53 -3.85
N GLY A 4 -24.70 5.80 -3.70
CA GLY A 4 -24.65 4.57 -3.01
C GLY A 4 -24.57 3.39 -3.74
N GLU A 5 -25.11 3.27 -4.77
CA GLU A 5 -25.16 2.03 -5.34
C GLU A 5 -23.95 1.66 -5.94
N GLN A 6 -23.25 2.50 -6.33
CA GLN A 6 -22.10 2.06 -6.90
C GLN A 6 -21.36 1.29 -5.97
N SER A 7 -21.51 1.60 -4.80
CA SER A 7 -20.75 0.80 -3.94
C SER A 7 -21.12 -0.61 -4.02
N GLN A 8 -22.14 -0.96 -4.78
CA GLN A 8 -22.45 -2.31 -4.76
C GLN A 8 -21.57 -3.08 -5.58
N SER A 9 -20.99 -2.55 -6.49
CA SER A 9 -19.94 -3.30 -7.04
C SER A 9 -18.93 -3.38 -5.94
N GLY A 10 -19.17 -2.63 -4.89
CA GLY A 10 -18.42 -2.78 -3.69
C GLY A 10 -17.00 -2.38 -3.86
N ARG A 11 -16.67 -1.76 -4.92
CA ARG A 11 -15.28 -1.56 -5.26
C ARG A 11 -14.99 -0.13 -5.52
N ASP A 12 -15.37 0.70 -4.57
CA ASP A 12 -14.97 2.10 -4.66
C ASP A 12 -13.52 2.22 -4.23
N PRO A 13 -12.74 3.08 -4.86
CA PRO A 13 -11.40 3.33 -4.39
C PRO A 13 -11.41 3.80 -2.95
N ASP A 14 -10.51 3.26 -2.14
CA ASP A 14 -10.42 3.61 -0.73
C ASP A 14 -9.32 4.67 -0.59
N PRO A 15 -9.67 5.92 -0.26
CA PRO A 15 -8.68 7.00 -0.20
C PRO A 15 -7.58 6.75 0.82
N VAL A 16 -7.90 6.11 1.94
CA VAL A 16 -6.90 5.84 2.98
C VAL A 16 -5.91 4.78 2.48
N LEU A 17 -6.44 3.76 1.82
CA LEU A 17 -5.61 2.69 1.27
C LEU A 17 -4.73 3.22 0.13
N ILE A 18 -5.30 4.06 -0.74
CA ILE A 18 -4.54 4.65 -1.83
C ILE A 18 -3.41 5.51 -1.27
N LYS A 19 -3.69 6.30 -0.22
CA LYS A 19 -2.67 7.13 0.40
C LYS A 19 -1.54 6.28 0.98
N LEU A 20 -1.88 5.15 1.56
CA LEU A 20 -0.89 4.25 2.14
C LEU A 20 0.05 3.68 1.07
N VAL A 21 -0.50 3.17 -0.03
CA VAL A 21 0.34 2.61 -1.09
C VAL A 21 1.13 3.70 -1.80
N ALA A 22 0.58 4.91 -1.90
CA ALA A 22 1.32 6.04 -2.48
C ALA A 22 2.52 6.42 -1.61
N LYS A 23 2.36 6.41 -0.29
CA LYS A 23 3.48 6.68 0.60
C LYS A 23 4.55 5.60 0.51
N ALA A 24 4.13 4.34 0.38
CA ALA A 24 5.09 3.24 0.23
C ALA A 24 5.87 3.38 -1.07
N TYR A 25 5.19 3.77 -2.14
CA TYR A 25 5.86 4.00 -3.42
C TYR A 25 6.85 5.17 -3.31
N LEU A 26 6.46 6.22 -2.60
CA LEU A 26 7.33 7.37 -2.38
C LEU A 26 8.58 6.96 -1.61
N LEU A 27 8.42 6.14 -0.58
CA LEU A 27 9.56 5.62 0.17
C LEU A 27 10.53 4.88 -0.75
N LYS A 28 10.00 3.98 -1.59
CA LYS A 28 10.81 3.23 -2.53
C LYS A 28 11.57 4.18 -3.45
N THR A 29 10.87 5.16 -4.01
CA THR A 29 11.44 6.10 -4.94
C THR A 29 12.56 6.92 -4.30
N GLU A 30 12.35 7.40 -3.09
CA GLU A 30 13.35 8.22 -2.41
C GLU A 30 14.56 7.41 -1.98
N LEU A 31 14.36 6.17 -1.57
CA LEU A 31 15.49 5.31 -1.24
C LEU A 31 16.33 5.00 -2.48
N GLU A 32 15.66 4.73 -3.59
CA GLU A 32 16.38 4.37 -4.83
C GLU A 32 17.06 5.56 -5.46
N SER A 33 16.49 6.75 -5.33
CA SER A 33 17.09 7.96 -5.92
C SER A 33 18.15 8.59 -5.04
N GLY A 34 18.22 8.17 -3.78
CA GLY A 34 19.18 8.76 -2.84
C GLY A 34 18.65 10.01 -2.15
N ASN A 35 17.42 10.44 -2.43
CA ASN A 35 16.84 11.60 -1.74
C ASN A 35 16.67 11.33 -0.25
N ALA A 36 16.43 10.08 0.12
CA ALA A 36 16.41 9.65 1.50
C ALA A 36 17.38 8.49 1.62
N PRO A 37 18.51 8.64 2.31
CA PRO A 37 19.49 7.56 2.39
C PRO A 37 19.07 6.40 3.29
N SER A 38 18.02 6.58 4.07
CA SER A 38 17.56 5.54 4.97
C SER A 38 16.08 5.73 5.29
N ILE A 39 15.47 4.71 5.89
CA ILE A 39 14.08 4.82 6.36
C ILE A 39 13.98 5.93 7.41
N LYS A 40 14.98 6.04 8.28
CA LYS A 40 14.98 7.07 9.32
C LYS A 40 14.99 8.46 8.68
N ALA A 41 15.79 8.66 7.64
CA ALA A 41 15.85 9.94 6.95
C ALA A 41 14.54 10.25 6.25
N PHE A 42 13.91 9.23 5.65
CA PHE A 42 12.61 9.40 5.02
C PHE A 42 11.57 9.83 6.05
N ALA A 43 11.54 9.17 7.21
CA ALA A 43 10.58 9.50 8.26
C ALA A 43 10.75 10.94 8.72
N ALA A 44 12.00 11.38 8.93
CA ALA A 44 12.26 12.75 9.35
C ALA A 44 11.83 13.74 8.28
N ARG A 45 12.11 13.43 7.02
CA ARG A 45 11.78 14.31 5.91
C ARG A 45 10.28 14.51 5.75
N HIS A 46 9.50 13.47 6.04
CA HIS A 46 8.05 13.52 5.86
C HIS A 46 7.28 13.63 7.17
N HIS A 47 7.98 13.93 8.26
CA HIS A 47 7.35 14.12 9.57
C HIS A 47 6.56 12.90 10.02
N MET A 48 7.12 11.72 9.78
CA MET A 48 6.50 10.46 10.16
C MET A 48 7.24 9.84 11.32
N ASP A 49 6.53 9.04 12.11
CA ASP A 49 7.18 8.21 13.11
C ASP A 49 8.02 7.13 12.40
N HIS A 50 9.19 6.82 12.95
CA HIS A 50 10.08 5.83 12.33
C HIS A 50 9.40 4.47 12.20
N GLY A 51 8.62 4.07 13.22
CA GLY A 51 7.89 2.80 13.15
C GLY A 51 6.89 2.76 12.02
N ASP A 52 6.17 3.88 11.81
CA ASP A 52 5.21 3.95 10.71
C ASP A 52 5.92 3.88 9.36
N ALA A 53 7.05 4.58 9.22
CA ALA A 53 7.80 4.53 7.97
C ALA A 53 8.35 3.14 7.71
N LYS A 54 8.80 2.45 8.77
CA LYS A 54 9.31 1.11 8.65
C LYS A 54 8.23 0.14 8.16
N ASN A 55 6.99 0.35 8.58
CA ASN A 55 5.87 -0.50 8.16
C ASN A 55 5.54 -0.33 6.68
N LEU A 56 6.05 0.71 6.02
CA LEU A 56 5.84 0.88 4.59
C LEU A 56 6.77 -0.01 3.76
N MET A 57 7.86 -0.50 4.34
CA MET A 57 8.85 -1.25 3.56
C MET A 57 8.27 -2.46 2.82
N PRO A 58 7.50 -3.34 3.46
CA PRO A 58 6.95 -4.46 2.72
C PRO A 58 6.04 -4.00 1.57
N LEU A 59 5.33 -2.89 1.78
CA LEU A 59 4.39 -2.39 0.78
C LEU A 59 5.10 -1.69 -0.38
N ALA A 60 6.34 -1.23 -0.15
CA ALA A 60 7.09 -0.55 -1.19
C ALA A 60 7.42 -1.49 -2.36
N TYR A 61 7.42 -2.80 -2.11
CA TYR A 61 7.77 -3.78 -3.11
C TYR A 61 6.62 -4.71 -3.48
N LEU A 62 5.39 -4.20 -3.34
CA LEU A 62 4.22 -4.95 -3.78
C LEU A 62 4.21 -5.11 -5.30
N ASP A 63 3.58 -6.19 -5.75
CA ASP A 63 3.31 -6.40 -7.16
C ASP A 63 2.61 -5.16 -7.72
N PRO A 64 3.13 -4.55 -8.78
CA PRO A 64 2.47 -3.37 -9.37
C PRO A 64 1.01 -3.61 -9.75
N SER A 65 0.64 -4.83 -10.12
CA SER A 65 -0.74 -5.12 -10.47
C SER A 65 -1.66 -5.00 -9.26
N ILE A 66 -1.14 -5.28 -8.05
CA ILE A 66 -1.90 -5.09 -6.82
C ILE A 66 -2.16 -3.60 -6.60
N ASN A 67 -1.13 -2.78 -6.80
CA ASN A 67 -1.29 -1.33 -6.67
C ASN A 67 -2.31 -0.79 -7.67
N GLU A 68 -2.28 -1.31 -8.90
CA GLU A 68 -3.23 -0.89 -9.92
C GLU A 68 -4.66 -1.23 -9.53
N GLU A 69 -4.88 -2.41 -8.96
CA GLU A 69 -6.22 -2.80 -8.54
C GLU A 69 -6.70 -1.95 -7.37
N ILE A 70 -5.80 -1.60 -6.44
CA ILE A 70 -6.16 -0.73 -5.34
C ILE A 70 -6.54 0.66 -5.85
N LEU A 71 -5.78 1.20 -6.80
CA LEU A 71 -6.09 2.50 -7.37
C LEU A 71 -7.43 2.49 -8.11
N ALA A 72 -7.78 1.37 -8.69
CA ALA A 72 -9.03 1.24 -9.43
C ALA A 72 -10.21 0.84 -8.54
N GLY A 73 -9.95 0.60 -7.25
CA GLY A 73 -11.02 0.20 -6.34
C GLY A 73 -11.42 -1.24 -6.45
N ARG A 74 -10.55 -2.09 -6.97
CA ARG A 74 -10.87 -3.51 -7.17
C ARG A 74 -10.22 -4.43 -6.13
N GLN A 75 -9.77 -3.87 -5.02
CA GLN A 75 -9.18 -4.69 -3.97
C GLN A 75 -10.24 -5.56 -3.28
N PRO A 76 -9.85 -6.73 -2.74
CA PRO A 76 -10.76 -7.54 -1.93
C PRO A 76 -11.26 -6.75 -0.71
N VAL A 77 -12.48 -7.04 -0.27
CA VAL A 77 -13.07 -6.30 0.86
C VAL A 77 -12.22 -6.42 2.12
N GLU A 78 -11.49 -7.52 2.28
CA GLU A 78 -10.65 -7.70 3.46
C GLU A 78 -9.42 -6.81 3.46
N ILE A 79 -9.06 -6.25 2.31
CA ILE A 79 -7.85 -5.45 2.21
C ILE A 79 -8.20 -4.02 2.60
N THR A 80 -7.73 -3.62 3.78
CA THR A 80 -7.90 -2.28 4.29
C THR A 80 -6.52 -1.69 4.53
N ALA A 81 -6.46 -0.37 4.70
CA ALA A 81 -5.20 0.29 5.02
C ALA A 81 -4.61 -0.28 6.30
N ARG A 82 -5.45 -0.53 7.30
CA ARG A 82 -4.98 -1.06 8.57
C ARG A 82 -4.35 -2.45 8.40
N ARG A 83 -4.98 -3.31 7.61
CA ARG A 83 -4.44 -4.65 7.39
C ARG A 83 -3.10 -4.60 6.69
N LEU A 84 -2.97 -3.76 5.66
CA LEU A 84 -1.69 -3.65 4.95
C LEU A 84 -0.63 -2.97 5.80
N GLU A 85 -1.02 -2.00 6.61
CA GLU A 85 -0.07 -1.26 7.44
C GLU A 85 0.65 -2.20 8.42
N TYR A 86 -0.05 -3.21 8.89
CA TYR A 86 0.51 -4.14 9.86
C TYR A 86 0.78 -5.53 9.28
N VAL A 87 0.86 -5.62 7.95
CA VAL A 87 1.11 -6.93 7.34
C VAL A 87 2.53 -7.39 7.67
N SER A 88 2.66 -8.69 7.96
CA SER A 88 3.96 -9.28 8.19
C SER A 88 4.05 -10.54 7.35
N ASN A 89 5.26 -11.01 7.13
CA ASN A 89 5.50 -12.23 6.35
C ASN A 89 4.99 -12.15 4.91
N LEU A 90 4.96 -10.93 4.36
CA LEU A 90 4.55 -10.77 2.96
C LEU A 90 5.57 -11.48 2.06
N PRO A 91 5.11 -12.35 1.15
CA PRO A 91 6.04 -13.05 0.27
C PRO A 91 6.80 -12.10 -0.65
N PHE A 92 8.01 -12.48 -1.06
CA PHE A 92 8.75 -11.72 -2.04
C PHE A 92 8.21 -11.92 -3.44
N ASN A 93 7.72 -13.13 -3.74
CA ASN A 93 7.21 -13.45 -5.07
C ASN A 93 5.87 -12.79 -5.28
N TRP A 94 5.73 -12.06 -6.38
CA TRP A 94 4.50 -11.30 -6.64
C TRP A 94 3.25 -12.16 -6.76
N ALA A 95 3.37 -13.32 -7.38
CA ALA A 95 2.23 -14.22 -7.49
C ALA A 95 1.77 -14.70 -6.12
N ASP A 96 2.73 -14.96 -5.24
CA ASP A 96 2.43 -15.37 -3.87
C ASP A 96 1.85 -14.22 -3.06
N GLN A 97 2.26 -12.97 -3.33
CA GLN A 97 1.68 -11.82 -2.69
C GLN A 97 0.18 -11.72 -3.00
N ARG A 98 -0.19 -11.95 -4.25
CA ARG A 98 -1.60 -11.90 -4.64
C ARG A 98 -2.41 -12.94 -3.89
N LYS A 99 -1.89 -14.15 -3.76
CA LYS A 99 -2.57 -15.21 -3.01
C LYS A 99 -2.65 -14.86 -1.53
N PHE A 100 -1.54 -14.38 -0.97
CA PHE A 100 -1.47 -14.06 0.45
C PHE A 100 -2.47 -12.97 0.82
N LEU A 101 -2.65 -11.99 -0.05
CA LEU A 101 -3.54 -10.87 0.21
C LEU A 101 -4.96 -11.09 -0.30
N GLY A 102 -5.22 -12.20 -0.97
CA GLY A 102 -6.56 -12.50 -1.44
C GLY A 102 -6.94 -11.88 -2.77
N PHE A 103 -5.97 -11.36 -3.52
CA PHE A 103 -6.22 -10.88 -4.87
C PHE A 103 -6.30 -12.06 -5.83
N LYS A 104 -7.07 -11.91 -6.86
CA LYS A 104 -7.20 -12.98 -7.86
C LYS A 104 -6.26 -12.87 -9.02
#